data_9492571577f5495400aa839db1738d08
#
_entry.id   9492571577f5495400aa839db1738d08
#
_cell.length_a   1.000
_cell.length_b   1.000
_cell.length_c   1.000
_cell.angle_alpha   90.00
_cell.angle_beta   90.00
_cell.angle_gamma   90.00
#
_symmetry.space_group_name_H-M   'P 1'
#
loop_
_entity.id
_entity.type
_entity.pdbx_description
1 polymer ?
#
loop_
_entity_poly.entity_id
_entity_poly.type
_entity_poly.pdbx_seq_one_letter_code
_entity_poly.pdbx_strand_id
1 'polypeptide(L)'
;HNRWYLLGYRNGSEFCAVPLDALTRIHLSGNRFQTDCRFSLANRLSDSIGVVAPTGQQPEEVTLRAYGSFADYLRKHPFHHSQVERNDMGTFTSFDYMLLVTDELVDEILALGDKVEITFPEKLRMKLLQKIGRIRNRYAT
;
A
#
# COMPACT_ATOMS: atom_id res chain seq x y z
N HIS A 1 1.20 -11.71 -1.73
CA HIS A 1 0.05 -12.47 -1.19
C HIS A 1 -0.70 -13.14 -2.35
N ASN A 2 -0.71 -14.47 -2.42
CA ASN A 2 -1.48 -15.25 -3.41
C ASN A 2 -2.94 -15.37 -2.96
N ARG A 3 -3.68 -14.26 -3.01
CA ARG A 3 -5.09 -14.23 -2.60
C ARG A 3 -5.91 -13.52 -3.67
N TRP A 4 -7.05 -14.09 -4.03
CA TRP A 4 -7.97 -13.50 -4.99
C TRP A 4 -8.96 -12.58 -4.29
N TYR A 5 -9.28 -11.46 -4.94
CA TYR A 5 -10.22 -10.46 -4.44
C TYR A 5 -11.29 -10.17 -5.47
N LEU A 6 -12.52 -10.03 -4.98
CA LEU A 6 -13.60 -9.38 -5.72
C LEU A 6 -13.52 -7.88 -5.45
N LEU A 7 -13.34 -7.11 -6.51
CA LEU A 7 -13.24 -5.65 -6.42
C LEU A 7 -14.51 -5.00 -6.98
N GLY A 8 -15.01 -4.00 -6.30
CA GLY A 8 -16.22 -3.32 -6.73
C GLY A 8 -16.68 -2.23 -5.78
N TYR A 9 -17.89 -1.74 -6.03
CA TYR A 9 -18.53 -0.75 -5.17
C TYR A 9 -19.62 -1.36 -4.33
N ARG A 10 -19.57 -1.13 -3.01
CA ARG A 10 -20.68 -1.40 -2.09
C ARG A 10 -21.64 -0.22 -2.16
N ASN A 11 -22.93 -0.51 -2.32
CA ASN A 11 -23.99 0.51 -2.38
C ASN A 11 -23.73 1.65 -3.41
N GLY A 12 -23.00 1.32 -4.48
CA GLY A 12 -22.73 2.26 -5.58
C GLY A 12 -21.70 3.35 -5.33
N SER A 13 -21.14 3.46 -4.13
CA SER A 13 -20.23 4.57 -3.78
C SER A 13 -18.95 4.17 -3.07
N GLU A 14 -18.97 3.16 -2.22
CA GLU A 14 -17.81 2.74 -1.42
C GLU A 14 -17.03 1.65 -2.16
N PHE A 15 -15.82 1.98 -2.61
CA PHE A 15 -14.93 0.98 -3.19
C PHE A 15 -14.48 -0.03 -2.13
N CYS A 16 -14.60 -1.32 -2.44
CA CYS A 16 -14.20 -2.38 -1.54
C CYS A 16 -13.47 -3.51 -2.29
N ALA A 17 -12.56 -4.15 -1.57
CA ALA A 17 -11.88 -5.37 -1.96
C ALA A 17 -12.29 -6.49 -1.00
N VAL A 18 -12.98 -7.50 -1.49
CA VAL A 18 -13.46 -8.62 -0.69
C VAL A 18 -12.69 -9.87 -1.08
N PRO A 19 -11.96 -10.52 -0.15
CA PRO A 19 -11.29 -11.78 -0.45
C PRO A 19 -12.30 -12.84 -0.87
N LEU A 20 -12.02 -13.60 -1.93
CA LEU A 20 -12.94 -14.64 -2.43
C LEU A 20 -13.21 -15.75 -1.40
N ASP A 21 -12.21 -16.06 -0.58
CA ASP A 21 -12.32 -17.05 0.51
C ASP A 21 -13.16 -16.57 1.72
N ALA A 22 -13.48 -15.27 1.79
CA ALA A 22 -14.42 -14.72 2.78
C ALA A 22 -15.88 -14.71 2.31
N LEU A 23 -16.14 -15.03 1.04
CA LEU A 23 -17.49 -15.03 0.48
C LEU A 23 -18.26 -16.28 0.95
N THR A 24 -19.43 -16.06 1.56
CA THR A 24 -20.34 -17.11 1.98
C THR A 24 -21.75 -16.82 1.47
N ARG A 25 -22.56 -17.87 1.25
CA ARG A 25 -23.97 -17.76 0.83
C ARG A 25 -24.17 -16.88 -0.41
N ILE A 26 -23.45 -17.20 -1.49
CA ILE A 26 -23.57 -16.51 -2.78
C ILE A 26 -24.90 -16.89 -3.42
N HIS A 27 -25.67 -15.88 -3.84
CA HIS A 27 -26.95 -16.05 -4.56
C HIS A 27 -26.92 -15.22 -5.83
N LEU A 28 -27.57 -15.75 -6.90
CA LEU A 28 -27.83 -14.95 -8.08
C LEU A 28 -28.96 -13.95 -7.73
N SER A 29 -28.66 -12.66 -7.87
CA SER A 29 -29.69 -11.63 -7.81
C SER A 29 -30.38 -11.53 -9.19
N GLY A 30 -31.66 -11.25 -9.25
CA GLY A 30 -32.36 -10.95 -10.51
C GLY A 30 -31.97 -9.59 -11.11
N ASN A 31 -31.11 -8.86 -10.47
CA ASN A 31 -30.69 -7.52 -10.87
C ASN A 31 -29.64 -7.59 -11.99
N ARG A 32 -29.82 -6.75 -13.00
CA ARG A 32 -28.77 -6.52 -14.02
C ARG A 32 -27.87 -5.39 -13.56
N PHE A 33 -26.57 -5.55 -13.78
CA PHE A 33 -25.62 -4.45 -13.60
C PHE A 33 -25.26 -3.85 -14.98
N GLN A 34 -24.95 -2.57 -14.99
CA GLN A 34 -24.35 -1.92 -16.16
C GLN A 34 -22.86 -1.75 -15.90
N THR A 35 -22.04 -2.14 -16.87
CA THR A 35 -20.61 -1.90 -16.81
C THR A 35 -20.36 -0.39 -16.96
N ASP A 36 -19.80 0.24 -15.94
CA ASP A 36 -19.34 1.63 -16.06
C ASP A 36 -18.02 1.65 -16.81
N CYS A 37 -18.07 2.03 -18.10
CA CYS A 37 -16.88 2.13 -18.95
C CYS A 37 -15.88 3.21 -18.48
N ARG A 38 -16.29 4.11 -17.57
CA ARG A 38 -15.41 5.11 -16.96
C ARG A 38 -14.63 4.56 -15.78
N PHE A 39 -15.03 3.39 -15.26
CA PHE A 39 -14.31 2.73 -14.17
C PHE A 39 -13.05 2.04 -14.71
N SER A 40 -11.89 2.50 -14.27
CA SER A 40 -10.62 1.85 -14.48
C SER A 40 -10.06 1.37 -13.15
N LEU A 41 -9.97 0.05 -12.98
CA LEU A 41 -9.36 -0.55 -11.81
C LEU A 41 -7.88 -0.13 -11.68
N ALA A 42 -7.17 -0.07 -12.80
CA ALA A 42 -5.78 0.36 -12.83
C ALA A 42 -5.62 1.77 -12.26
N ASN A 43 -6.46 2.73 -12.71
CA ASN A 43 -6.43 4.10 -12.19
C ASN A 43 -6.84 4.16 -10.71
N ARG A 44 -7.75 3.27 -10.27
CA ARG A 44 -8.22 3.26 -8.88
C ARG A 44 -7.16 2.77 -7.89
N LEU A 45 -6.32 1.85 -8.33
CA LEU A 45 -5.26 1.25 -7.53
C LEU A 45 -3.87 1.80 -7.85
N SER A 46 -3.76 2.75 -8.79
CA SER A 46 -2.46 3.29 -9.23
C SER A 46 -1.60 3.82 -8.10
N ASP A 47 -2.23 4.45 -7.11
CA ASP A 47 -1.53 5.09 -6.00
C ASP A 47 -1.52 4.23 -4.72
N SER A 48 -1.92 2.95 -4.84
CA SER A 48 -2.00 2.02 -3.73
C SER A 48 -0.89 0.99 -3.77
N ILE A 49 -0.35 0.66 -2.62
CA ILE A 49 0.34 -0.61 -2.41
C ILE A 49 -0.71 -1.62 -1.95
N GLY A 50 -0.98 -2.64 -2.77
CA GLY A 50 -2.01 -3.64 -2.50
C GLY A 50 -3.36 -3.34 -3.17
N VAL A 51 -4.45 -3.76 -2.53
CA VAL A 51 -5.81 -3.73 -3.11
C VAL A 51 -6.77 -2.78 -2.36
N VAL A 52 -6.30 -2.11 -1.32
CA VAL A 52 -7.08 -1.16 -0.53
C VAL A 52 -6.87 0.25 -1.04
N ALA A 53 -7.93 0.86 -1.57
CA ALA A 53 -7.95 2.24 -2.03
C ALA A 53 -9.19 2.97 -1.46
N PRO A 54 -9.11 3.50 -0.23
CA PRO A 54 -10.25 4.14 0.43
C PRO A 54 -10.85 5.26 -0.40
N THR A 55 -12.17 5.33 -0.44
CA THR A 55 -12.87 6.40 -1.17
C THR A 55 -12.61 7.75 -0.51
N GLY A 56 -12.26 8.75 -1.32
CA GLY A 56 -12.01 10.12 -0.85
C GLY A 56 -10.62 10.36 -0.27
N GLN A 57 -9.81 9.33 -0.06
CA GLN A 57 -8.41 9.53 0.30
C GLN A 57 -7.60 9.92 -0.95
N GLN A 58 -6.73 10.90 -0.80
CA GLN A 58 -5.81 11.32 -1.85
C GLN A 58 -4.42 10.75 -1.58
N PRO A 59 -3.65 10.43 -2.63
CA PRO A 59 -2.24 10.08 -2.48
C PRO A 59 -1.46 11.27 -1.92
N GLU A 60 -0.45 10.99 -1.15
CA GLU A 60 0.42 11.97 -0.54
C GLU A 60 1.89 11.58 -0.71
N GLU A 61 2.76 12.56 -0.56
CA GLU A 61 4.19 12.34 -0.63
C GLU A 61 4.64 11.42 0.52
N VAL A 62 5.41 10.39 0.15
CA VAL A 62 6.07 9.46 1.10
C VAL A 62 7.55 9.43 0.78
N THR A 63 8.38 9.80 1.73
CA THR A 63 9.84 9.75 1.59
C THR A 63 10.40 8.56 2.36
N LEU A 64 11.11 7.71 1.63
CA LEU A 64 11.78 6.52 2.12
C LEU A 64 13.29 6.66 1.93
N ARG A 65 14.08 6.34 2.95
CA ARG A 65 15.52 6.12 2.85
C ARG A 65 15.79 4.63 2.72
N ALA A 66 16.59 4.26 1.74
CA ALA A 66 17.07 2.89 1.54
C ALA A 66 18.55 2.81 1.87
N TYR A 67 18.96 1.80 2.63
CA TYR A 67 20.31 1.61 3.11
C TYR A 67 21.09 0.57 2.32
N GLY A 68 22.39 0.84 2.12
CA GLY A 68 23.32 -0.09 1.48
C GLY A 68 22.86 -0.56 0.09
N SER A 69 23.07 -1.83 -0.20
CA SER A 69 22.72 -2.44 -1.49
C SER A 69 21.21 -2.46 -1.79
N PHE A 70 20.36 -2.17 -0.82
CA PHE A 70 18.92 -2.13 -1.04
C PHE A 70 18.51 -0.91 -1.88
N ALA A 71 19.28 0.19 -1.84
CA ALA A 71 19.08 1.30 -2.76
C ALA A 71 19.26 0.88 -4.22
N ASP A 72 20.29 0.09 -4.53
CA ASP A 72 20.52 -0.45 -5.88
C ASP A 72 19.43 -1.44 -6.30
N TYR A 73 18.91 -2.18 -5.35
CA TYR A 73 17.75 -3.05 -5.60
C TYR A 73 16.52 -2.22 -6.00
N LEU A 74 16.20 -1.14 -5.28
CA LEU A 74 15.06 -0.26 -5.59
C LEU A 74 15.22 0.48 -6.93
N ARG A 75 16.45 0.81 -7.35
CA ARG A 75 16.71 1.36 -8.69
C ARG A 75 16.33 0.40 -9.80
N LYS A 76 16.59 -0.90 -9.60
CA LYS A 76 16.29 -1.96 -10.58
C LYS A 76 14.86 -2.48 -10.47
N HIS A 77 14.29 -2.45 -9.28
CA HIS A 77 12.97 -2.96 -8.95
C HIS A 77 12.22 -1.90 -8.14
N PRO A 78 11.67 -0.86 -8.80
CA PRO A 78 10.95 0.20 -8.12
C PRO A 78 9.83 -0.35 -7.23
N PHE A 79 9.75 0.14 -6.01
CA PHE A 79 8.72 -0.23 -5.05
C PHE A 79 7.32 0.16 -5.54
N HIS A 80 7.25 1.29 -6.27
CA HIS A 80 6.04 1.79 -6.91
C HIS A 80 6.40 2.59 -8.16
N HIS A 81 5.49 2.69 -9.13
CA HIS A 81 5.74 3.41 -10.39
C HIS A 81 6.02 4.91 -10.20
N SER A 82 5.55 5.52 -9.08
CA SER A 82 5.81 6.93 -8.76
C SER A 82 7.17 7.17 -8.11
N GLN A 83 8.05 6.16 -8.03
CA GLN A 83 9.37 6.29 -7.41
C GLN A 83 10.22 7.34 -8.09
N VAL A 84 10.72 8.30 -7.31
CA VAL A 84 11.69 9.31 -7.73
C VAL A 84 12.87 9.29 -6.78
N GLU A 85 14.08 9.05 -7.30
CA GLU A 85 15.30 9.17 -6.51
C GLU A 85 15.62 10.64 -6.27
N ARG A 86 15.87 11.03 -5.03
CA ARG A 86 16.19 12.41 -4.63
C ARG A 86 17.67 12.60 -4.42
N ASN A 87 18.21 11.95 -3.39
CA ASN A 87 19.59 12.16 -2.96
C ASN A 87 20.24 10.83 -2.62
N ASP A 88 21.47 10.65 -3.11
CA ASP A 88 22.36 9.59 -2.67
C ASP A 88 23.41 10.21 -1.73
N MET A 89 23.42 9.78 -0.48
CA MET A 89 24.33 10.26 0.57
C MET A 89 25.47 9.27 0.86
N GLY A 90 25.60 8.22 0.03
CA GLY A 90 26.57 7.14 0.20
C GLY A 90 26.17 6.11 1.26
N THR A 91 25.66 6.54 2.41
CA THR A 91 25.19 5.67 3.48
C THR A 91 23.73 5.26 3.29
N PHE A 92 22.94 6.09 2.63
CA PHE A 92 21.57 5.85 2.23
C PHE A 92 21.21 6.63 0.97
N THR A 93 20.20 6.17 0.26
CA THR A 93 19.57 6.89 -0.86
C THR A 93 18.12 7.20 -0.49
N SER A 94 17.68 8.43 -0.75
CA SER A 94 16.29 8.86 -0.52
C SER A 94 15.47 8.73 -1.78
N PHE A 95 14.27 8.15 -1.63
CA PHE A 95 13.26 8.00 -2.68
C PHE A 95 11.95 8.61 -2.24
N ASP A 96 11.31 9.36 -3.14
CA ASP A 96 9.97 9.88 -2.93
C ASP A 96 8.95 9.10 -3.76
N TYR A 97 7.76 9.03 -3.22
CA TYR A 97 6.62 8.34 -3.80
C TYR A 97 5.35 9.17 -3.60
N MET A 98 4.37 8.99 -4.49
CA MET A 98 2.99 9.45 -4.29
C MET A 98 2.13 8.23 -3.99
N LEU A 99 1.67 8.07 -2.73
CA LEU A 99 1.00 6.86 -2.25
C LEU A 99 -0.18 7.15 -1.34
N LEU A 100 -1.18 6.28 -1.38
CA LEU A 100 -2.21 6.21 -0.36
C LEU A 100 -1.63 5.57 0.91
N VAL A 101 -1.74 6.28 2.05
CA VAL A 101 -1.24 5.77 3.34
C VAL A 101 -2.26 4.81 3.94
N THR A 102 -2.19 3.55 3.51
CA THR A 102 -3.03 2.43 3.95
C THR A 102 -2.31 1.54 4.96
N ASP A 103 -3.04 0.64 5.60
CA ASP A 103 -2.42 -0.36 6.48
C ASP A 103 -1.62 -1.41 5.68
N GLU A 104 -2.00 -1.67 4.40
CA GLU A 104 -1.22 -2.51 3.49
C GLU A 104 0.16 -1.89 3.21
N LEU A 105 0.23 -0.56 2.98
CA LEU A 105 1.50 0.13 2.84
C LEU A 105 2.38 -0.04 4.09
N VAL A 106 1.79 0.10 5.28
CA VAL A 106 2.51 -0.11 6.55
C VAL A 106 3.07 -1.52 6.63
N ASP A 107 2.30 -2.53 6.21
CA ASP A 107 2.72 -3.94 6.26
C ASP A 107 3.84 -4.23 5.27
N GLU A 108 3.75 -3.71 4.05
CA GLU A 108 4.80 -3.86 3.04
C GLU A 108 6.10 -3.17 3.47
N ILE A 109 6.03 -1.96 4.05
CA ILE A 109 7.23 -1.29 4.58
C ILE A 109 7.86 -2.11 5.71
N LEU A 110 7.06 -2.65 6.64
CA LEU A 110 7.57 -3.50 7.71
C LEU A 110 8.21 -4.79 7.20
N ALA A 111 7.73 -5.33 6.08
CA ALA A 111 8.33 -6.51 5.46
C ALA A 111 9.72 -6.23 4.89
N LEU A 112 10.06 -4.97 4.59
CA LEU A 112 11.41 -4.57 4.17
C LEU A 112 12.41 -4.55 5.33
N GLY A 113 11.92 -4.52 6.57
CA GLY A 113 12.73 -4.58 7.80
C GLY A 113 13.61 -3.34 7.99
N ASP A 114 14.85 -3.56 8.39
CA ASP A 114 15.84 -2.53 8.70
C ASP A 114 16.54 -1.95 7.45
N LYS A 115 16.19 -2.43 6.26
CA LYS A 115 16.75 -1.93 5.00
C LYS A 115 16.24 -0.54 4.64
N VAL A 116 15.13 -0.12 5.24
CA VAL A 116 14.46 1.14 4.91
C VAL A 116 14.01 1.91 6.15
N GLU A 117 13.89 3.22 5.99
CA GLU A 117 13.34 4.14 6.98
C GLU A 117 12.35 5.09 6.30
N ILE A 118 11.17 5.29 6.89
CA ILE A 118 10.23 6.34 6.48
C ILE A 118 10.57 7.63 7.23
N THR A 119 10.84 8.68 6.47
CA THR A 119 11.13 10.01 7.02
C THR A 119 9.93 10.96 6.90
N PHE A 120 9.06 10.73 5.93
CA PHE A 120 7.84 11.51 5.69
C PHE A 120 6.75 10.62 5.07
N PRO A 121 5.45 10.83 5.38
CA PRO A 121 4.90 11.78 6.37
C PRO A 121 4.97 11.24 7.81
N GLU A 122 4.94 12.14 8.78
CA GLU A 122 5.03 11.78 10.21
C GLU A 122 3.93 10.80 10.65
N LYS A 123 2.72 10.95 10.11
CA LYS A 123 1.61 10.02 10.44
C LYS A 123 1.91 8.56 10.03
N LEU A 124 2.59 8.32 8.90
CA LEU A 124 2.99 6.99 8.47
C LEU A 124 4.09 6.44 9.38
N ARG A 125 5.07 7.28 9.70
CA ARG A 125 6.14 6.95 10.65
C ARG A 125 5.58 6.55 12.02
N MET A 126 4.60 7.29 12.54
CA MET A 126 3.94 6.96 13.81
C MET A 126 3.19 5.63 13.76
N LYS A 127 2.48 5.32 12.66
CA LYS A 127 1.83 4.01 12.47
C LYS A 127 2.84 2.86 12.50
N LEU A 128 4.00 3.03 11.82
CA LEU A 128 5.09 2.05 11.83
C LEU A 128 5.64 1.85 13.23
N LEU A 129 5.98 2.93 13.96
CA LEU A 129 6.49 2.86 15.33
C LEU A 129 5.53 2.15 16.28
N GLN A 130 4.23 2.43 16.18
CA GLN A 130 3.21 1.74 16.99
C GLN A 130 3.17 0.24 16.68
N LYS A 131 3.30 -0.15 15.40
CA LYS A 131 3.27 -1.56 15.00
C LYS A 131 4.54 -2.28 15.43
N ILE A 132 5.70 -1.65 15.27
CA ILE A 132 7.00 -2.15 15.77
C ILE A 132 6.96 -2.32 17.29
N GLY A 133 6.41 -1.35 18.02
CA GLY A 133 6.25 -1.44 19.47
C GLY A 133 5.40 -2.65 19.90
N ARG A 134 4.28 -2.89 19.20
CA ARG A 134 3.44 -4.08 19.44
C ARG A 134 4.17 -5.38 19.15
N ILE A 135 4.95 -5.43 18.05
CA ILE A 135 5.77 -6.59 17.71
C ILE A 135 6.80 -6.82 18.81
N ARG A 136 7.60 -5.80 19.15
CA ARG A 136 8.61 -5.89 20.20
C ARG A 136 8.05 -6.43 21.51
N ASN A 137 6.88 -5.92 21.94
CA ASN A 137 6.27 -6.34 23.19
C ASN A 137 5.83 -7.82 23.21
N ARG A 138 5.59 -8.43 22.03
CA ARG A 138 5.28 -9.88 21.93
C ARG A 138 6.52 -10.76 22.05
N TYR A 139 7.70 -10.22 21.76
CA TYR A 139 8.97 -10.96 21.84
C TYR A 139 9.79 -10.60 23.09
N ALA A 140 9.43 -9.54 23.82
CA ALA A 140 10.04 -9.15 25.08
C ALA A 140 9.33 -9.88 26.23
N THR A 141 9.51 -11.18 26.32
CA THR A 141 9.06 -12.04 27.45
C THR A 141 10.20 -12.31 28.40
#